data_8e72ad507cf285ecaddfa04f5fb9e19c
#
_entry.id   8e72ad507cf285ecaddfa04f5fb9e19c
#
_cell.length_a   1.000
_cell.length_b   1.000
_cell.length_c   1.000
_cell.angle_alpha   90.00
_cell.angle_beta   90.00
_cell.angle_gamma   90.00
#
_symmetry.space_group_name_H-M   'P 1'
#
loop_
_entity.id
_entity.type
_entity.pdbx_description
1 polymer ?
#
loop_
_entity_poly.entity_id
_entity_poly.type
_entity_poly.pdbx_seq_one_letter_code
_entity_poly.pdbx_strand_id
1 'polypeptide(L)'
;MAKKHDIIWLDTVDSTNDEARRRISDLDNLSVLSALEQTAGRGQRGNRWAARAGENLTFTIVLKYGPGALPSVRAVDQFTISEITALTVVDLLAAHGIEAKIKWPNDIYVGNKKICGILIEHSVREGMLSSSIIGIGLNVNQTEFDPSLPNPTSMLLQNTATPFETHEILKEYMDIFCTYIDRYMNITGGMSRLRRLYLSQMWRKDVAARFIDCSDGHEFEGIICGMNPIGLIMIEDIKKGELREFAFKEISYII
;
A
#
# COMPACT_ATOMS: atom_id res chain seq x y z
N MET A 1 -8.72 23.43 8.38
CA MET A 1 -8.79 22.77 9.72
C MET A 1 -8.42 21.32 9.50
N ALA A 2 -7.35 20.82 10.14
CA ALA A 2 -7.00 19.40 10.08
C ALA A 2 -8.21 18.59 10.55
N LYS A 3 -8.70 17.67 9.73
CA LYS A 3 -9.77 16.75 10.13
C LYS A 3 -9.19 15.89 11.25
N LYS A 4 -9.84 15.93 12.42
CA LYS A 4 -9.46 15.08 13.55
C LYS A 4 -9.76 13.65 13.16
N HIS A 5 -8.71 12.83 12.95
CA HIS A 5 -8.87 11.41 12.66
C HIS A 5 -9.19 10.71 13.98
N ASP A 6 -10.21 9.87 13.95
CA ASP A 6 -10.54 9.03 15.10
C ASP A 6 -9.70 7.74 14.98
N ILE A 7 -8.64 7.66 15.78
CA ILE A 7 -7.79 6.47 15.83
C ILE A 7 -8.25 5.59 16.99
N ILE A 8 -8.76 4.42 16.65
CA ILE A 8 -9.21 3.39 17.59
C ILE A 8 -8.04 2.45 17.81
N TRP A 9 -7.51 2.45 19.03
CA TRP A 9 -6.41 1.58 19.44
C TRP A 9 -6.96 0.28 19.99
N LEU A 10 -6.45 -0.84 19.52
CA LEU A 10 -6.82 -2.20 19.92
C LEU A 10 -5.58 -2.91 20.47
N ASP A 11 -5.72 -3.61 21.59
CA ASP A 11 -4.62 -4.41 22.11
C ASP A 11 -4.37 -5.63 21.20
N THR A 12 -5.40 -6.43 20.99
CA THR A 12 -5.32 -7.64 20.15
C THR A 12 -6.57 -7.79 19.30
N VAL A 13 -6.38 -8.16 18.05
CA VAL A 13 -7.46 -8.47 17.10
C VAL A 13 -7.01 -9.58 16.14
N ASP A 14 -7.94 -10.25 15.49
CA ASP A 14 -7.60 -11.21 14.43
C ASP A 14 -6.95 -10.49 13.22
N SER A 15 -7.61 -9.47 12.69
CA SER A 15 -7.15 -8.62 11.61
C SER A 15 -7.83 -7.26 11.70
N THR A 16 -7.07 -6.18 11.59
CA THR A 16 -7.62 -4.82 11.56
C THR A 16 -8.56 -4.59 10.37
N ASN A 17 -8.31 -5.23 9.21
CA ASN A 17 -9.22 -5.20 8.07
C ASN A 17 -10.53 -5.92 8.36
N ASP A 18 -10.50 -7.08 8.99
CA ASP A 18 -11.71 -7.83 9.31
C ASP A 18 -12.51 -7.13 10.40
N GLU A 19 -11.85 -6.52 11.38
CA GLU A 19 -12.51 -5.69 12.39
C GLU A 19 -13.16 -4.44 11.77
N ALA A 20 -12.46 -3.75 10.89
CA ALA A 20 -13.03 -2.62 10.15
C ALA A 20 -14.25 -3.05 9.32
N ARG A 21 -14.23 -4.24 8.71
CA ARG A 21 -15.36 -4.78 7.95
C ARG A 21 -16.54 -5.09 8.87
N ARG A 22 -16.31 -5.69 10.04
CA ARG A 22 -17.37 -5.98 11.04
C ARG A 22 -18.05 -4.71 11.52
N ARG A 23 -17.30 -3.61 11.64
CA ARG A 23 -17.76 -2.32 12.20
C ARG A 23 -18.04 -1.25 11.15
N ILE A 24 -18.09 -1.60 9.86
CA ILE A 24 -18.15 -0.63 8.76
C ILE A 24 -19.33 0.35 8.87
N SER A 25 -20.49 -0.09 9.43
CA SER A 25 -21.67 0.76 9.67
C SER A 25 -21.41 1.84 10.72
N ASP A 26 -20.59 1.54 11.71
CA ASP A 26 -20.42 2.35 12.93
C ASP A 26 -19.18 3.26 12.83
N LEU A 27 -18.32 3.02 11.85
CA LEU A 27 -17.12 3.80 11.61
C LEU A 27 -17.40 4.98 10.70
N ASP A 28 -16.85 6.13 11.02
CA ASP A 28 -16.90 7.30 10.15
C ASP A 28 -15.91 7.22 8.99
N ASN A 29 -16.07 8.10 8.00
CA ASN A 29 -15.08 8.26 6.93
C ASN A 29 -13.76 8.74 7.52
N LEU A 30 -12.64 8.12 7.13
CA LEU A 30 -11.29 8.33 7.65
C LEU A 30 -11.08 7.80 9.08
N SER A 31 -11.97 6.96 9.62
CA SER A 31 -11.68 6.20 10.84
C SER A 31 -10.48 5.28 10.65
N VAL A 32 -9.64 5.17 11.67
CA VAL A 32 -8.45 4.32 11.69
C VAL A 32 -8.56 3.32 12.83
N LEU A 33 -8.33 2.05 12.56
CA LEU A 33 -8.17 1.00 13.56
C LEU A 33 -6.71 0.56 13.56
N SER A 34 -6.03 0.66 14.69
CA SER A 34 -4.64 0.21 14.85
C SER A 34 -4.56 -0.83 15.96
N ALA A 35 -3.85 -1.93 15.73
CA ALA A 35 -3.69 -3.00 16.72
C ALA A 35 -2.23 -3.17 17.12
N LEU A 36 -1.99 -3.39 18.42
CA LEU A 36 -0.67 -3.79 18.92
C LEU A 36 -0.32 -5.20 18.44
N GLU A 37 -1.31 -6.10 18.38
CA GLU A 37 -1.14 -7.49 17.93
C GLU A 37 -2.26 -7.92 16.98
N GLN A 38 -1.89 -8.56 15.87
CA GLN A 38 -2.81 -9.31 15.01
C GLN A 38 -2.54 -10.81 15.09
N THR A 39 -3.54 -11.59 15.54
CA THR A 39 -3.41 -13.05 15.65
C THR A 39 -3.57 -13.77 14.31
N ALA A 40 -4.26 -13.16 13.36
CA ALA A 40 -4.50 -13.66 12.00
C ALA A 40 -4.30 -12.57 10.94
N GLY A 41 -3.20 -11.79 11.05
CA GLY A 41 -2.87 -10.72 10.12
C GLY A 41 -2.88 -11.20 8.68
N ARG A 42 -3.56 -10.46 7.78
CA ARG A 42 -3.80 -10.82 6.39
C ARG A 42 -2.89 -10.05 5.45
N GLY A 43 -2.33 -10.76 4.48
CA GLY A 43 -1.68 -10.22 3.31
C GLY A 43 -2.49 -10.54 2.05
N GLN A 44 -1.97 -10.17 0.90
CA GLN A 44 -2.61 -10.51 -0.37
C GLN A 44 -2.50 -12.01 -0.68
N ARG A 45 -3.46 -12.54 -1.45
CA ARG A 45 -3.47 -13.93 -1.98
C ARG A 45 -3.50 -15.02 -0.92
N GLY A 46 -4.03 -14.75 0.28
CA GLY A 46 -4.02 -15.70 1.38
C GLY A 46 -2.71 -15.77 2.15
N ASN A 47 -1.73 -14.95 1.81
CA ASN A 47 -0.53 -14.77 2.60
C ASN A 47 -0.88 -14.15 3.96
N ARG A 48 -0.05 -14.42 4.96
CA ARG A 48 -0.16 -13.81 6.28
C ARG A 48 0.77 -12.59 6.36
N TRP A 49 0.31 -11.58 7.10
CA TRP A 49 1.18 -10.51 7.60
C TRP A 49 1.56 -10.85 9.04
N ALA A 50 2.82 -11.18 9.25
CA ALA A 50 3.36 -11.48 10.58
C ALA A 50 4.12 -10.25 11.09
N ALA A 51 3.78 -9.81 12.30
CA ALA A 51 4.44 -8.70 12.98
C ALA A 51 4.55 -9.03 14.48
N ARG A 52 5.66 -8.66 15.11
CA ARG A 52 5.78 -8.75 16.57
C ARG A 52 4.90 -7.69 17.22
N ALA A 53 4.21 -8.08 18.30
CA ALA A 53 3.33 -7.20 19.05
C ALA A 53 4.07 -5.95 19.53
N GLY A 54 3.50 -4.77 19.25
CA GLY A 54 4.03 -3.47 19.68
C GLY A 54 5.26 -2.94 18.93
N GLU A 55 5.93 -3.76 18.10
CA GLU A 55 7.14 -3.33 17.39
C GLU A 55 6.83 -2.68 16.03
N ASN A 56 5.64 -2.87 15.48
CA ASN A 56 5.27 -2.46 14.14
C ASN A 56 3.94 -1.71 14.12
N LEU A 57 3.62 -1.08 13.00
CA LEU A 57 2.29 -0.54 12.75
C LEU A 57 1.48 -1.49 11.90
N THR A 58 0.38 -1.99 12.47
CA THR A 58 -0.65 -2.73 11.75
C THR A 58 -1.97 -2.01 11.94
N PHE A 59 -2.44 -1.36 10.90
CA PHE A 59 -3.62 -0.52 10.98
C PHE A 59 -4.45 -0.56 9.70
N THR A 60 -5.69 -0.13 9.82
CA THR A 60 -6.66 -0.07 8.72
C THR A 60 -7.34 1.29 8.69
N ILE A 61 -7.41 1.91 7.52
CA ILE A 61 -8.16 3.14 7.26
C ILE A 61 -9.45 2.77 6.54
N VAL A 62 -10.57 3.36 6.98
CA VAL A 62 -11.87 3.22 6.32
C VAL A 62 -12.17 4.46 5.50
N LEU A 63 -12.36 4.29 4.19
CA LEU A 63 -12.88 5.34 3.32
C LEU A 63 -14.32 5.03 2.94
N LYS A 64 -15.17 6.06 3.00
CA LYS A 64 -16.54 6.04 2.49
C LYS A 64 -16.69 7.08 1.39
N TYR A 65 -17.52 6.80 0.39
CA TYR A 65 -17.70 7.66 -0.77
C TYR A 65 -19.15 8.09 -0.93
N GLY A 66 -19.36 9.31 -1.45
CA GLY A 66 -20.68 9.87 -1.72
C GLY A 66 -21.03 11.07 -0.84
N PRO A 67 -22.32 11.44 -0.73
CA PRO A 67 -22.75 12.62 0.00
C PRO A 67 -22.29 12.63 1.47
N GLY A 68 -21.62 13.70 1.88
CA GLY A 68 -21.08 13.84 3.24
C GLY A 68 -19.78 13.10 3.53
N ALA A 69 -19.21 12.41 2.53
CA ALA A 69 -17.97 11.66 2.63
C ALA A 69 -16.98 12.10 1.54
N LEU A 70 -16.16 11.18 1.01
CA LEU A 70 -15.24 11.47 -0.09
C LEU A 70 -15.98 11.56 -1.44
N PRO A 71 -15.39 12.25 -2.44
CA PRO A 71 -15.92 12.25 -3.80
C PRO A 71 -16.11 10.84 -4.32
N SER A 72 -17.14 10.66 -5.16
CA SER A 72 -17.43 9.39 -5.80
C SER A 72 -16.28 8.96 -6.71
N VAL A 73 -15.86 7.69 -6.61
CA VAL A 73 -14.81 7.07 -7.43
C VAL A 73 -15.40 5.91 -8.21
N ARG A 74 -15.18 5.87 -9.52
CA ARG A 74 -15.60 4.73 -10.35
C ARG A 74 -14.76 3.50 -9.99
N ALA A 75 -15.39 2.32 -10.05
CA ALA A 75 -14.69 1.07 -9.76
C ALA A 75 -13.45 0.87 -10.68
N VAL A 76 -13.51 1.34 -11.93
CA VAL A 76 -12.36 1.28 -12.85
C VAL A 76 -11.18 2.18 -12.44
N ASP A 77 -11.43 3.20 -11.62
CA ASP A 77 -10.41 4.13 -11.11
C ASP A 77 -9.92 3.73 -9.71
N GLN A 78 -10.31 2.58 -9.18
CA GLN A 78 -10.01 2.13 -7.81
C GLN A 78 -8.50 2.13 -7.48
N PHE A 79 -7.64 1.94 -8.48
CA PHE A 79 -6.19 1.91 -8.27
C PHE A 79 -5.64 3.24 -7.74
N THR A 80 -6.36 4.35 -7.92
CA THR A 80 -6.03 5.66 -7.32
C THR A 80 -5.85 5.58 -5.80
N ILE A 81 -6.63 4.73 -5.12
CA ILE A 81 -6.50 4.54 -3.67
C ILE A 81 -5.19 3.83 -3.31
N SER A 82 -4.77 2.87 -4.13
CA SER A 82 -3.46 2.22 -3.99
C SER A 82 -2.31 3.20 -4.20
N GLU A 83 -2.43 4.09 -5.19
CA GLU A 83 -1.44 5.13 -5.47
C GLU A 83 -1.28 6.11 -4.29
N ILE A 84 -2.38 6.63 -3.75
CA ILE A 84 -2.37 7.50 -2.58
C ILE A 84 -1.70 6.79 -1.40
N THR A 85 -2.16 5.58 -1.08
CA THR A 85 -1.67 4.82 0.07
C THR A 85 -0.17 4.54 -0.02
N ALA A 86 0.30 4.08 -1.18
CA ALA A 86 1.70 3.74 -1.39
C ALA A 86 2.62 4.97 -1.35
N LEU A 87 2.21 6.08 -1.99
CA LEU A 87 2.95 7.34 -1.97
C LEU A 87 3.01 7.94 -0.57
N THR A 88 1.95 7.81 0.22
CA THR A 88 1.96 8.24 1.63
C THR A 88 3.04 7.52 2.42
N VAL A 89 3.19 6.19 2.25
CA VAL A 89 4.27 5.43 2.91
C VAL A 89 5.64 5.90 2.42
N VAL A 90 5.81 6.12 1.12
CA VAL A 90 7.10 6.60 0.56
C VAL A 90 7.48 7.95 1.15
N ASP A 91 6.54 8.91 1.19
CA ASP A 91 6.80 10.25 1.73
C ASP A 91 7.06 10.22 3.24
N LEU A 92 6.33 9.39 4.01
CA LEU A 92 6.59 9.16 5.42
C LEU A 92 8.02 8.65 5.64
N LEU A 93 8.43 7.63 4.90
CA LEU A 93 9.78 7.06 5.01
C LEU A 93 10.86 8.07 4.62
N ALA A 94 10.62 8.87 3.57
CA ALA A 94 11.52 9.93 3.16
C ALA A 94 11.69 11.02 4.23
N ALA A 95 10.62 11.39 4.96
CA ALA A 95 10.69 12.32 6.08
C ALA A 95 11.60 11.82 7.21
N HIS A 96 11.76 10.50 7.33
CA HIS A 96 12.66 9.83 8.27
C HIS A 96 14.02 9.44 7.63
N GLY A 97 14.38 9.99 6.46
CA GLY A 97 15.66 9.75 5.79
C GLY A 97 15.80 8.37 5.15
N ILE A 98 14.69 7.66 4.93
CA ILE A 98 14.68 6.32 4.35
C ILE A 98 14.20 6.40 2.89
N GLU A 99 15.08 6.12 1.94
CA GLU A 99 14.72 6.10 0.52
C GLU A 99 13.99 4.79 0.17
N ALA A 100 12.71 4.89 -0.12
CA ALA A 100 11.86 3.76 -0.45
C ALA A 100 11.25 3.89 -1.86
N LYS A 101 10.92 2.74 -2.46
CA LYS A 101 10.28 2.63 -3.77
C LYS A 101 9.06 1.71 -3.71
N ILE A 102 8.14 1.92 -4.63
CA ILE A 102 6.90 1.16 -4.72
C ILE A 102 7.10 -0.05 -5.62
N LYS A 103 7.12 -1.23 -5.04
CA LYS A 103 7.05 -2.47 -5.82
C LYS A 103 5.59 -2.78 -6.11
N TRP A 104 5.21 -2.54 -7.37
CA TRP A 104 3.84 -2.78 -7.83
C TRP A 104 3.38 -4.22 -7.52
N PRO A 105 2.12 -4.41 -7.10
CA PRO A 105 1.07 -3.39 -6.97
C PRO A 105 0.95 -2.76 -5.57
N ASN A 106 1.58 -3.29 -4.52
CA ASN A 106 1.15 -3.06 -3.14
C ASN A 106 2.23 -3.16 -2.07
N ASP A 107 3.48 -3.33 -2.45
CA ASP A 107 4.59 -3.45 -1.52
C ASP A 107 5.49 -2.21 -1.57
N ILE A 108 6.07 -1.83 -0.44
CA ILE A 108 7.08 -0.78 -0.38
C ILE A 108 8.42 -1.42 -0.03
N TYR A 109 9.43 -1.08 -0.81
CA TYR A 109 10.78 -1.63 -0.72
C TYR A 109 11.81 -0.56 -0.42
N VAL A 110 12.82 -0.94 0.37
CA VAL A 110 14.07 -0.19 0.54
C VAL A 110 15.18 -1.06 -0.05
N GLY A 111 15.78 -0.60 -1.14
CA GLY A 111 16.61 -1.47 -1.98
C GLY A 111 15.82 -2.68 -2.48
N ASN A 112 16.25 -3.88 -2.10
CA ASN A 112 15.56 -5.14 -2.42
C ASN A 112 14.82 -5.75 -1.21
N LYS A 113 14.57 -4.98 -0.15
CA LYS A 113 13.95 -5.46 1.09
C LYS A 113 12.58 -4.84 1.28
N LYS A 114 11.60 -5.66 1.67
CA LYS A 114 10.23 -5.22 1.93
C LYS A 114 10.10 -4.60 3.31
N ILE A 115 9.64 -3.34 3.36
CA ILE A 115 9.38 -2.61 4.59
C ILE A 115 7.88 -2.48 4.92
N CYS A 116 7.02 -2.45 3.88
CA CYS A 116 5.59 -2.29 4.06
C CYS A 116 4.81 -3.15 3.06
N GLY A 117 3.64 -3.63 3.49
CA GLY A 117 2.64 -4.28 2.65
C GLY A 117 1.29 -3.63 2.80
N ILE A 118 0.55 -3.50 1.70
CA ILE A 118 -0.76 -2.85 1.64
C ILE A 118 -1.79 -3.86 1.15
N LEU A 119 -2.96 -3.91 1.83
CA LEU A 119 -4.09 -4.75 1.46
C LEU A 119 -5.36 -3.92 1.40
N ILE A 120 -5.81 -3.60 0.20
CA ILE A 120 -7.02 -2.81 -0.01
C ILE A 120 -8.16 -3.70 -0.49
N GLU A 121 -9.31 -3.54 0.15
CA GLU A 121 -10.55 -4.25 -0.17
C GLU A 121 -11.64 -3.21 -0.44
N HIS A 122 -12.19 -3.23 -1.65
CA HIS A 122 -13.22 -2.28 -2.08
C HIS A 122 -14.60 -2.92 -2.06
N SER A 123 -15.59 -2.15 -1.64
CA SER A 123 -17.01 -2.45 -1.88
C SER A 123 -17.49 -1.60 -3.05
N VAL A 124 -18.14 -2.25 -4.01
CA VAL A 124 -18.64 -1.61 -5.24
C VAL A 124 -20.16 -1.70 -5.29
N ARG A 125 -20.81 -0.60 -5.63
CA ARG A 125 -22.24 -0.53 -5.88
C ARG A 125 -22.49 0.30 -7.14
N GLU A 126 -23.22 -0.24 -8.11
CA GLU A 126 -23.58 0.45 -9.34
C GLU A 126 -22.37 1.03 -10.12
N GLY A 127 -21.26 0.28 -10.14
CA GLY A 127 -20.02 0.71 -10.81
C GLY A 127 -19.19 1.77 -10.08
N MET A 128 -19.60 2.16 -8.88
CA MET A 128 -18.91 3.14 -8.02
C MET A 128 -18.41 2.47 -6.76
N LEU A 129 -17.31 2.98 -6.20
CA LEU A 129 -16.88 2.58 -4.86
C LEU A 129 -17.89 3.09 -3.82
N SER A 130 -18.32 2.23 -2.91
CA SER A 130 -19.12 2.61 -1.74
C SER A 130 -18.25 2.74 -0.49
N SER A 131 -17.23 1.88 -0.35
CA SER A 131 -16.22 1.99 0.71
C SER A 131 -14.91 1.33 0.28
N SER A 132 -13.82 1.71 0.96
CA SER A 132 -12.52 1.02 0.87
C SER A 132 -11.99 0.77 2.28
N ILE A 133 -11.55 -0.46 2.53
CA ILE A 133 -10.86 -0.90 3.74
C ILE A 133 -9.40 -1.05 3.36
N ILE A 134 -8.53 -0.19 3.90
CA ILE A 134 -7.13 -0.05 3.51
C ILE A 134 -6.27 -0.53 4.65
N GLY A 135 -5.80 -1.78 4.59
CA GLY A 135 -4.87 -2.36 5.55
C GLY A 135 -3.43 -2.03 5.20
N ILE A 136 -2.69 -1.56 6.18
CA ILE A 136 -1.26 -1.24 6.07
C ILE A 136 -0.52 -1.97 7.18
N GLY A 137 0.49 -2.75 6.78
CA GLY A 137 1.50 -3.29 7.67
C GLY A 137 2.83 -2.62 7.39
N LEU A 138 3.33 -1.80 8.31
CA LEU A 138 4.62 -1.13 8.23
C LEU A 138 5.54 -1.68 9.31
N ASN A 139 6.67 -2.23 8.90
CA ASN A 139 7.71 -2.66 9.84
C ASN A 139 8.44 -1.42 10.37
N VAL A 140 8.32 -1.17 11.68
CA VAL A 140 8.87 0.03 12.32
C VAL A 140 10.11 -0.31 13.13
N ASN A 141 9.95 -0.98 14.26
CA ASN A 141 11.04 -1.25 15.21
C ASN A 141 11.52 -2.70 15.21
N GLN A 142 10.86 -3.60 14.50
CA GLN A 142 11.22 -5.01 14.45
C GLN A 142 12.59 -5.21 13.81
N THR A 143 13.49 -5.89 14.51
CA THR A 143 14.86 -6.17 14.04
C THR A 143 15.09 -7.61 13.66
N GLU A 144 14.27 -8.53 14.21
CA GLU A 144 14.33 -9.96 13.93
C GLU A 144 13.06 -10.42 13.23
N PHE A 145 13.21 -11.07 12.09
CA PHE A 145 12.12 -11.57 11.28
C PHE A 145 12.18 -13.09 11.15
N ASP A 146 11.03 -13.69 10.86
CA ASP A 146 10.97 -15.12 10.55
C ASP A 146 11.88 -15.42 9.35
N PRO A 147 12.82 -16.41 9.49
CA PRO A 147 13.73 -16.78 8.39
C PRO A 147 13.05 -17.25 7.10
N SER A 148 11.78 -17.63 7.16
CA SER A 148 10.99 -17.99 5.97
C SER A 148 10.60 -16.78 5.11
N LEU A 149 10.67 -15.57 5.67
CA LEU A 149 10.40 -14.34 4.91
C LEU A 149 11.59 -14.01 4.02
N PRO A 150 11.38 -13.77 2.71
CA PRO A 150 12.48 -13.71 1.76
C PRO A 150 13.39 -12.50 1.95
N ASN A 151 12.85 -11.35 2.33
CA ASN A 151 13.61 -10.10 2.31
C ASN A 151 12.98 -8.98 3.16
N PRO A 152 12.64 -9.20 4.43
CA PRO A 152 12.05 -8.16 5.27
C PRO A 152 13.08 -7.13 5.73
N THR A 153 12.61 -5.92 6.04
CA THR A 153 13.34 -4.87 6.75
C THR A 153 12.38 -4.01 7.55
N SER A 154 12.91 -3.11 8.38
CA SER A 154 12.12 -2.16 9.17
C SER A 154 12.75 -0.76 9.13
N MET A 155 12.02 0.25 9.61
CA MET A 155 12.55 1.61 9.73
C MET A 155 13.79 1.64 10.62
N LEU A 156 13.76 0.95 11.76
CA LEU A 156 14.91 0.89 12.69
C LEU A 156 16.15 0.25 12.05
N LEU A 157 15.98 -0.77 11.21
CA LEU A 157 17.10 -1.40 10.49
C LEU A 157 17.68 -0.51 9.37
N GLN A 158 16.92 0.48 8.91
CA GLN A 158 17.34 1.41 7.87
C GLN A 158 17.90 2.71 8.43
N ASN A 159 17.42 3.13 9.61
CA ASN A 159 17.87 4.34 10.30
C ASN A 159 18.08 4.05 11.79
N THR A 160 19.27 3.63 12.16
CA THR A 160 19.61 2.87 13.36
C THR A 160 19.76 3.69 14.65
N ALA A 161 19.31 4.93 14.75
CA ALA A 161 19.65 5.76 15.89
C ALA A 161 18.87 5.38 17.16
N THR A 162 17.55 5.34 17.10
CA THR A 162 16.66 5.07 18.24
C THR A 162 15.35 4.44 17.75
N PRO A 163 14.66 3.63 18.56
CA PRO A 163 13.32 3.16 18.25
C PRO A 163 12.35 4.33 18.01
N PHE A 164 11.42 4.12 17.09
CA PHE A 164 10.39 5.09 16.74
C PHE A 164 9.17 4.92 17.65
N GLU A 165 8.52 6.03 17.98
CA GLU A 165 7.22 6.02 18.65
C GLU A 165 6.12 5.70 17.62
N THR A 166 5.61 4.47 17.61
CA THR A 166 4.66 3.99 16.58
C THR A 166 3.40 4.85 16.48
N HIS A 167 2.93 5.41 17.60
CA HIS A 167 1.78 6.31 17.63
C HIS A 167 2.04 7.62 16.86
N GLU A 168 3.24 8.16 16.97
CA GLU A 168 3.60 9.38 16.24
C GLU A 168 3.77 9.09 14.74
N ILE A 169 4.39 7.97 14.39
CA ILE A 169 4.47 7.53 12.99
C ILE A 169 3.09 7.37 12.35
N LEU A 170 2.11 6.84 13.09
CA LEU A 170 0.74 6.73 12.57
C LEU A 170 0.07 8.09 12.36
N LYS A 171 0.28 9.04 13.28
CA LYS A 171 -0.24 10.40 13.12
C LYS A 171 0.37 11.10 11.91
N GLU A 172 1.70 11.04 11.75
CA GLU A 172 2.41 11.59 10.59
C GLU A 172 1.89 10.96 9.29
N TYR A 173 1.71 9.63 9.26
CA TYR A 173 1.11 8.95 8.13
C TYR A 173 -0.26 9.52 7.77
N MET A 174 -1.14 9.70 8.75
CA MET A 174 -2.49 10.20 8.52
C MET A 174 -2.51 11.65 8.04
N ASP A 175 -1.60 12.50 8.51
CA ASP A 175 -1.49 13.90 8.06
C ASP A 175 -1.06 13.95 6.57
N ILE A 176 -0.08 13.12 6.18
CA ILE A 176 0.35 12.99 4.79
C ILE A 176 -0.79 12.40 3.94
N PHE A 177 -1.44 11.33 4.41
CA PHE A 177 -2.52 10.65 3.69
C PHE A 177 -3.68 11.62 3.38
N CYS A 178 -4.09 12.41 4.36
CA CYS A 178 -5.16 13.39 4.15
C CYS A 178 -4.76 14.51 3.20
N THR A 179 -3.49 14.92 3.23
CA THR A 179 -2.96 15.85 2.24
C THR A 179 -3.07 15.30 0.82
N TYR A 180 -2.76 14.01 0.62
CA TYR A 180 -2.94 13.34 -0.67
C TYR A 180 -4.41 13.26 -1.10
N ILE A 181 -5.32 12.86 -0.19
CA ILE A 181 -6.77 12.86 -0.44
C ILE A 181 -7.24 14.24 -0.92
N ASP A 182 -6.93 15.29 -0.16
CA ASP A 182 -7.38 16.65 -0.47
C ASP A 182 -6.77 17.16 -1.79
N ARG A 183 -5.51 16.86 -2.06
CA ARG A 183 -4.79 17.34 -3.23
C ARG A 183 -5.17 16.65 -4.53
N TYR A 184 -5.49 15.35 -4.49
CA TYR A 184 -5.62 14.56 -5.70
C TYR A 184 -7.02 14.03 -5.98
N MET A 185 -7.86 13.85 -4.98
CA MET A 185 -9.24 13.39 -5.19
C MET A 185 -10.22 14.54 -5.44
N ASN A 186 -9.94 15.74 -4.91
CA ASN A 186 -10.84 16.89 -4.99
C ASN A 186 -10.55 17.86 -6.15
N ILE A 187 -9.52 17.59 -6.97
CA ILE A 187 -9.03 18.53 -7.99
C ILE A 187 -9.08 17.90 -9.39
N THR A 188 -9.61 18.65 -10.37
CA THR A 188 -9.60 18.24 -11.78
C THR A 188 -8.16 17.94 -12.26
N GLY A 189 -7.95 16.77 -12.85
CA GLY A 189 -6.62 16.31 -13.28
C GLY A 189 -5.72 15.81 -12.14
N GLY A 190 -6.23 15.76 -10.90
CA GLY A 190 -5.49 15.27 -9.74
C GLY A 190 -5.00 13.83 -9.93
N MET A 191 -5.86 12.92 -10.37
CA MET A 191 -5.50 11.51 -10.61
C MET A 191 -4.36 11.34 -11.63
N SER A 192 -4.32 12.14 -12.70
CA SER A 192 -3.23 12.07 -13.68
C SER A 192 -1.89 12.55 -13.11
N ARG A 193 -1.91 13.53 -12.21
CA ARG A 193 -0.70 13.98 -11.50
C ARG A 193 -0.23 12.95 -10.50
N LEU A 194 -1.15 12.36 -9.76
CA LEU A 194 -0.88 11.27 -8.81
C LEU A 194 -0.23 10.07 -9.52
N ARG A 195 -0.79 9.64 -10.68
CA ARG A 195 -0.24 8.57 -11.49
C ARG A 195 1.22 8.82 -11.90
N ARG A 196 1.53 10.04 -12.36
CA ARG A 196 2.91 10.39 -12.71
C ARG A 196 3.86 10.32 -11.52
N LEU A 197 3.40 10.78 -10.35
CA LEU A 197 4.19 10.70 -9.12
C LEU A 197 4.41 9.24 -8.71
N TYR A 198 3.36 8.41 -8.74
CA TYR A 198 3.47 6.98 -8.45
C TYR A 198 4.49 6.29 -9.37
N LEU A 199 4.41 6.54 -10.68
CA LEU A 199 5.32 5.96 -11.66
C LEU A 199 6.78 6.38 -11.44
N SER A 200 7.03 7.62 -10.96
CA SER A 200 8.39 8.08 -10.63
C SER A 200 8.98 7.41 -9.39
N GLN A 201 8.13 6.84 -8.53
CA GLN A 201 8.54 6.12 -7.33
C GLN A 201 8.50 4.59 -7.50
N MET A 202 8.18 4.11 -8.71
CA MET A 202 8.05 2.67 -8.95
C MET A 202 9.42 1.98 -8.94
N TRP A 203 9.51 0.89 -8.15
CA TRP A 203 10.70 0.07 -8.02
C TRP A 203 11.05 -0.63 -9.33
N ARG A 204 12.30 -0.55 -9.76
CA ARG A 204 12.83 -1.10 -11.02
C ARG A 204 12.13 -0.61 -12.30
N LYS A 205 11.45 0.53 -12.26
CA LYS A 205 10.95 1.15 -13.49
C LYS A 205 12.12 1.59 -14.37
N ASP A 206 11.99 1.39 -15.68
CA ASP A 206 12.99 1.72 -16.70
C ASP A 206 14.34 0.97 -16.53
N VAL A 207 14.33 -0.15 -15.78
CA VAL A 207 15.51 -1.01 -15.57
C VAL A 207 15.19 -2.43 -16.02
N ALA A 208 16.12 -3.06 -16.75
CA ALA A 208 16.00 -4.46 -17.13
C ALA A 208 15.97 -5.36 -15.88
N ALA A 209 14.99 -6.24 -15.81
CA ALA A 209 14.79 -7.17 -14.71
C ALA A 209 14.19 -8.49 -15.19
N ARG A 210 14.30 -9.53 -14.36
CA ARG A 210 13.73 -10.83 -14.66
C ARG A 210 12.35 -10.99 -14.03
N PHE A 211 11.45 -11.57 -14.81
CA PHE A 211 10.07 -11.81 -14.44
C PHE A 211 9.64 -13.23 -14.73
N ILE A 212 8.60 -13.69 -14.05
CA ILE A 212 7.88 -14.94 -14.34
C ILE A 212 6.47 -14.56 -14.76
N ASP A 213 6.06 -14.94 -15.96
CA ASP A 213 4.66 -14.95 -16.37
C ASP A 213 3.96 -16.08 -15.61
N CYS A 214 3.03 -15.71 -14.71
CA CYS A 214 2.36 -16.70 -13.86
C CYS A 214 1.31 -17.52 -14.59
N SER A 215 0.98 -17.19 -15.84
CA SER A 215 0.00 -17.95 -16.65
C SER A 215 0.58 -19.26 -17.16
N ASP A 216 1.87 -19.29 -17.49
CA ASP A 216 2.57 -20.43 -18.06
C ASP A 216 3.89 -20.80 -17.35
N GLY A 217 4.31 -19.99 -16.37
CA GLY A 217 5.55 -20.16 -15.62
C GLY A 217 6.81 -19.74 -16.40
N HIS A 218 6.65 -19.07 -17.55
CA HIS A 218 7.76 -18.67 -18.41
C HIS A 218 8.55 -17.50 -17.78
N GLU A 219 9.87 -17.68 -17.68
CA GLU A 219 10.77 -16.61 -17.27
C GLU A 219 11.20 -15.77 -18.48
N PHE A 220 11.17 -14.44 -18.34
CA PHE A 220 11.66 -13.51 -19.34
C PHE A 220 12.36 -12.30 -18.72
N GLU A 221 13.18 -11.64 -19.50
CA GLU A 221 13.79 -10.36 -19.16
C GLU A 221 12.96 -9.22 -19.77
N GLY A 222 12.59 -8.24 -18.95
CA GLY A 222 11.74 -7.15 -19.39
C GLY A 222 12.06 -5.83 -18.68
N ILE A 223 11.47 -4.76 -19.20
CA ILE A 223 11.57 -3.41 -18.65
C ILE A 223 10.16 -2.94 -18.30
N ILE A 224 9.95 -2.51 -17.05
CA ILE A 224 8.69 -1.88 -16.65
C ILE A 224 8.62 -0.50 -17.30
N CYS A 225 7.72 -0.33 -18.29
CA CYS A 225 7.51 0.92 -19.00
C CYS A 225 6.50 1.84 -18.29
N GLY A 226 5.59 1.28 -17.49
CA GLY A 226 4.57 2.04 -16.79
C GLY A 226 3.35 1.22 -16.40
N MET A 227 2.21 1.89 -16.39
CA MET A 227 0.89 1.28 -16.15
C MET A 227 -0.14 1.85 -17.10
N ASN A 228 -1.11 1.02 -17.47
CA ASN A 228 -2.27 1.47 -18.21
C ASN A 228 -3.27 2.28 -17.32
N PRO A 229 -4.34 2.89 -17.87
CA PRO A 229 -5.27 3.70 -17.08
C PRO A 229 -5.93 2.98 -15.90
N ILE A 230 -6.16 1.68 -15.98
CA ILE A 230 -6.81 0.89 -14.91
C ILE A 230 -5.83 0.28 -13.91
N GLY A 231 -4.52 0.54 -14.05
CA GLY A 231 -3.50 0.11 -13.09
C GLY A 231 -2.80 -1.21 -13.43
N LEU A 232 -3.01 -1.80 -14.61
CA LEU A 232 -2.20 -2.94 -15.07
C LEU A 232 -0.78 -2.48 -15.33
N ILE A 233 0.21 -3.29 -14.90
CA ILE A 233 1.61 -3.01 -15.18
C ILE A 233 1.95 -3.33 -16.64
N MET A 234 2.74 -2.46 -17.26
CA MET A 234 3.18 -2.58 -18.65
C MET A 234 4.66 -2.92 -18.67
N ILE A 235 5.01 -4.08 -19.24
CA ILE A 235 6.39 -4.59 -19.31
C ILE A 235 6.72 -4.88 -20.76
N GLU A 236 7.81 -4.32 -21.25
CA GLU A 236 8.39 -4.67 -22.54
C GLU A 236 9.25 -5.94 -22.40
N ASP A 237 8.90 -7.00 -23.11
CA ASP A 237 9.73 -8.21 -23.23
C ASP A 237 10.93 -7.88 -24.13
N ILE A 238 12.13 -7.82 -23.57
CA ILE A 238 13.34 -7.37 -24.30
C ILE A 238 13.65 -8.29 -25.49
N LYS A 239 13.43 -9.59 -25.34
CA LYS A 239 13.75 -10.58 -26.39
C LYS A 239 12.78 -10.51 -27.56
N LYS A 240 11.50 -10.24 -27.28
CA LYS A 240 10.44 -10.20 -28.31
C LYS A 240 10.21 -8.79 -28.86
N GLY A 241 10.60 -7.76 -28.12
CA GLY A 241 10.27 -6.36 -28.44
C GLY A 241 8.77 -6.05 -28.31
N GLU A 242 8.05 -6.81 -27.49
CA GLU A 242 6.60 -6.71 -27.32
C GLU A 242 6.26 -6.05 -25.98
N LEU A 243 5.36 -5.07 -26.01
CA LEU A 243 4.81 -4.50 -24.79
C LEU A 243 3.62 -5.34 -24.31
N ARG A 244 3.72 -5.84 -23.08
CA ARG A 244 2.70 -6.72 -22.48
C ARG A 244 2.10 -6.05 -21.26
N GLU A 245 0.80 -6.24 -21.06
CA GLU A 245 0.08 -5.78 -19.88
C GLU A 245 -0.22 -6.96 -18.95
N PHE A 246 0.00 -6.74 -17.66
CA PHE A 246 -0.25 -7.77 -16.66
C PHE A 246 -1.15 -7.24 -15.54
N ALA A 247 -2.17 -8.01 -15.25
CA ALA A 247 -2.97 -7.82 -14.05
C ALA A 247 -2.22 -8.31 -12.81
N PHE A 248 -2.73 -7.90 -11.68
CA PHE A 248 -2.28 -8.42 -10.40
C PHE A 248 -2.38 -9.97 -10.38
N LYS A 249 -1.29 -10.65 -10.01
CA LYS A 249 -1.10 -12.12 -10.00
C LYS A 249 -0.62 -12.75 -11.32
N GLU A 250 -0.62 -12.04 -12.42
CA GLU A 250 -0.18 -12.58 -13.70
C GLU A 250 1.34 -12.47 -13.90
N ILE A 251 2.01 -11.66 -13.06
CA ILE A 251 3.45 -11.46 -13.10
C ILE A 251 4.09 -11.61 -11.72
N SER A 252 5.26 -12.21 -11.65
CA SER A 252 6.11 -12.29 -10.47
C SER A 252 7.51 -11.75 -10.77
N TYR A 253 8.12 -11.10 -9.78
CA TYR A 253 9.47 -10.55 -9.89
C TYR A 253 10.49 -11.57 -9.39
N ILE A 254 11.59 -11.74 -10.11
CA ILE A 254 12.77 -12.47 -9.62
C ILE A 254 13.69 -11.45 -8.94
N ILE A 255 13.90 -11.60 -7.61
CA ILE A 255 14.66 -10.68 -6.78
C ILE A 255 16.01 -11.28 -6.42
#